data_5d2e418db9f83d5428226abfb25a62df
#
_entry.id   5d2e418db9f83d5428226abfb25a62df
#
_cell.length_a   1.000
_cell.length_b   1.000
_cell.length_c   1.000
_cell.angle_alpha   90.00
_cell.angle_beta   90.00
_cell.angle_gamma   90.00
#
_symmetry.space_group_name_H-M   'P 1'
#
loop_
_entity.id
_entity.type
_entity.pdbx_description
1 polymer ?
#
loop_
_entity_poly.entity_id
_entity_poly.type
_entity_poly.pdbx_seq_one_letter_code
_entity_poly.pdbx_strand_id
1 'polypeptide(L)'
;DYEGAVPSWVGEEIPVPYEVAMEVGSLRREYRDGVLGGEPPELIAEKIASRYDVEERAVLRAFREVEEHLRRRIPVPTDQDVLVEEAGQHVVLHVHGGLKVNRTIQKLISYHLSEKLGTPIKGQQDPYRIAFRSSQISATLVLKAVEEILENFEETLRKAIENSTLFKRRLVHVARKMSVIRYEASLMDINLNQLAETLKDTPVCWETMNYTLFHDFDAEKAKDLLERIASGKLRVHVWRSPSEEPSPIARLTLSRFEAEGEVSTPERMRRVILTAVRGRLLGEPWLAVCVDCYEYYDQILVKDLPDKPKCPVCGSNMIGLTKHPIEEVLGLIARRGKPINRRERRIIAELKRNAVLVSKYGKAAAIALSARGLTLKDVTKILEEEPGESMRLIELLIEAEKKALQKRLERGRW
;
A
#
# COMPACT_ATOMS: atom_id res chain seq x y z
N ASP A 1 -7.31 21.54 13.68
CA ASP A 1 -6.45 20.48 14.20
C ASP A 1 -7.04 19.13 13.82
N TYR A 2 -6.42 18.49 12.83
CA TYR A 2 -6.68 17.12 12.44
C TYR A 2 -6.01 16.15 13.43
N GLU A 3 -6.45 16.15 14.68
CA GLU A 3 -6.13 15.08 15.60
C GLU A 3 -6.90 13.83 15.21
N GLY A 4 -6.29 13.02 14.35
CA GLY A 4 -6.87 11.71 14.10
C GLY A 4 -6.66 11.05 12.77
N ALA A 5 -6.08 11.68 11.79
CA ALA A 5 -5.35 10.96 10.78
C ALA A 5 -3.93 10.82 11.30
N VAL A 6 -3.57 9.67 11.84
CA VAL A 6 -2.16 9.29 11.85
C VAL A 6 -1.77 9.36 10.38
N PRO A 7 -0.96 10.35 9.96
CA PRO A 7 -0.47 10.34 8.61
C PRO A 7 0.32 9.03 8.50
N SER A 8 -0.24 8.06 7.79
CA SER A 8 0.56 6.93 7.36
C SER A 8 1.48 7.48 6.29
N TRP A 9 2.59 8.02 6.75
CA TRP A 9 3.66 8.42 5.86
C TRP A 9 4.37 7.15 5.42
N VAL A 10 4.06 6.71 4.22
CA VAL A 10 4.92 5.76 3.52
C VAL A 10 6.14 6.57 3.13
N GLY A 11 7.28 6.25 3.72
CA GLY A 11 8.54 6.90 3.38
C GLY A 11 8.76 6.88 1.87
N GLU A 12 9.33 7.96 1.35
CA GLU A 12 9.67 8.05 -0.06
C GLU A 12 10.61 6.89 -0.42
N GLU A 13 10.21 6.00 -1.32
CA GLU A 13 11.13 5.00 -1.87
C GLU A 13 12.15 5.74 -2.73
N ILE A 14 13.38 5.88 -2.23
CA ILE A 14 14.49 6.40 -3.02
C ILE A 14 14.74 5.40 -4.15
N PRO A 15 14.53 5.80 -5.43
CA PRO A 15 14.71 4.86 -6.53
C PRO A 15 16.18 4.46 -6.64
N VAL A 16 16.47 3.17 -6.63
CA VAL A 16 17.82 2.64 -6.87
C VAL A 16 18.25 3.01 -8.30
N PRO A 17 19.34 3.80 -8.46
CA PRO A 17 19.85 4.19 -9.78
C PRO A 17 20.40 3.00 -10.56
N TYR A 18 20.56 3.18 -11.87
CA TYR A 18 21.16 2.19 -12.77
C TYR A 18 22.55 1.76 -12.31
N GLU A 19 23.42 2.72 -11.96
CA GLU A 19 24.80 2.50 -11.55
C GLU A 19 24.90 1.62 -10.30
N VAL A 20 24.04 1.89 -9.31
CA VAL A 20 23.97 1.08 -8.08
C VAL A 20 23.47 -0.34 -8.38
N ALA A 21 22.49 -0.46 -9.25
CA ALA A 21 21.99 -1.79 -9.63
C ALA A 21 23.06 -2.61 -10.40
N MET A 22 23.80 -1.97 -11.29
CA MET A 22 24.93 -2.58 -12.01
C MET A 22 26.05 -3.00 -11.05
N GLU A 23 26.35 -2.21 -10.03
CA GLU A 23 27.34 -2.57 -9.00
C GLU A 23 26.89 -3.81 -8.21
N VAL A 24 25.60 -3.90 -7.85
CA VAL A 24 25.05 -5.14 -7.24
C VAL A 24 25.21 -6.34 -8.19
N GLY A 25 25.01 -6.15 -9.48
CA GLY A 25 25.26 -7.17 -10.49
C GLY A 25 26.74 -7.62 -10.55
N SER A 26 27.66 -6.65 -10.51
CA SER A 26 29.11 -6.90 -10.47
C SER A 26 29.53 -7.66 -9.22
N LEU A 27 28.99 -7.28 -8.06
CA LEU A 27 29.23 -8.00 -6.79
C LEU A 27 28.70 -9.44 -6.83
N ARG A 28 27.54 -9.67 -7.43
CA ARG A 28 27.02 -11.03 -7.63
C ARG A 28 27.91 -11.86 -8.54
N ARG A 29 28.48 -11.24 -9.57
CA ARG A 29 29.44 -11.89 -10.46
C ARG A 29 30.73 -12.26 -9.71
N GLU A 30 31.30 -11.31 -8.97
CA GLU A 30 32.50 -11.53 -8.16
C GLU A 30 32.30 -12.69 -7.17
N TYR A 31 31.20 -12.69 -6.45
CA TYR A 31 30.87 -13.74 -5.48
C TYR A 31 30.69 -15.11 -6.17
N ARG A 32 29.90 -15.16 -7.24
CA ARG A 32 29.68 -16.37 -8.04
C ARG A 32 31.00 -16.95 -8.58
N ASP A 33 31.80 -16.12 -9.20
CA ASP A 33 33.04 -16.54 -9.85
C ASP A 33 34.09 -17.02 -8.82
N GLY A 34 34.16 -16.37 -7.66
CA GLY A 34 34.97 -16.80 -6.53
C GLY A 34 34.57 -18.19 -6.01
N VAL A 35 33.27 -18.39 -5.74
CA VAL A 35 32.75 -19.69 -5.27
C VAL A 35 32.98 -20.79 -6.32
N LEU A 36 32.74 -20.50 -7.61
CA LEU A 36 32.99 -21.47 -8.71
C LEU A 36 34.49 -21.74 -8.90
N GLY A 37 35.35 -20.77 -8.57
CA GLY A 37 36.81 -20.92 -8.54
C GLY A 37 37.32 -21.70 -7.33
N GLY A 38 36.46 -22.11 -6.40
CA GLY A 38 36.82 -22.87 -5.19
C GLY A 38 37.25 -21.98 -4.00
N GLU A 39 37.06 -20.69 -4.08
CA GLU A 39 37.33 -19.77 -2.95
C GLU A 39 36.25 -19.92 -1.87
N PRO A 40 36.62 -20.01 -0.57
CA PRO A 40 35.63 -20.07 0.51
C PRO A 40 34.74 -18.84 0.53
N PRO A 41 33.40 -18.98 0.73
CA PRO A 41 32.46 -17.87 0.81
C PRO A 41 32.86 -16.80 1.82
N GLU A 42 33.43 -17.22 2.95
CA GLU A 42 33.88 -16.33 4.02
C GLU A 42 35.02 -15.38 3.56
N LEU A 43 35.97 -15.91 2.78
CA LEU A 43 37.08 -15.12 2.27
C LEU A 43 36.63 -14.09 1.21
N ILE A 44 35.66 -14.49 0.36
CA ILE A 44 35.04 -13.55 -0.58
C ILE A 44 34.28 -12.46 0.18
N ALA A 45 33.53 -12.86 1.22
CA ALA A 45 32.78 -11.93 2.05
C ALA A 45 33.69 -10.95 2.78
N GLU A 46 34.83 -11.35 3.30
CA GLU A 46 35.85 -10.50 3.93
C GLU A 46 36.35 -9.42 2.97
N LYS A 47 36.69 -9.80 1.74
CA LYS A 47 37.14 -8.86 0.68
C LYS A 47 36.08 -7.81 0.35
N ILE A 48 34.83 -8.24 0.18
CA ILE A 48 33.70 -7.34 -0.10
C ILE A 48 33.43 -6.45 1.11
N ALA A 49 33.39 -7.02 2.32
CA ALA A 49 33.16 -6.31 3.57
C ALA A 49 34.15 -5.16 3.79
N SER A 50 35.44 -5.43 3.56
CA SER A 50 36.51 -4.42 3.66
C SER A 50 36.34 -3.27 2.66
N ARG A 51 35.84 -3.57 1.45
CA ARG A 51 35.62 -2.55 0.39
C ARG A 51 34.47 -1.61 0.71
N TYR A 52 33.42 -2.09 1.35
CA TYR A 52 32.17 -1.34 1.63
C TYR A 52 32.02 -0.92 3.08
N ASP A 53 33.03 -1.20 3.93
CA ASP A 53 33.00 -0.90 5.37
C ASP A 53 31.74 -1.47 6.07
N VAL A 54 31.47 -2.75 5.84
CA VAL A 54 30.35 -3.48 6.42
C VAL A 54 30.83 -4.77 7.11
N GLU A 55 29.97 -5.36 7.93
CA GLU A 55 30.27 -6.65 8.57
C GLU A 55 30.21 -7.81 7.55
N GLU A 56 31.14 -8.76 7.63
CA GLU A 56 31.16 -9.98 6.79
C GLU A 56 29.82 -10.76 6.85
N ARG A 57 29.23 -10.84 8.03
CA ARG A 57 27.92 -11.48 8.21
C ARG A 57 26.81 -10.81 7.39
N ALA A 58 26.89 -9.50 7.16
CA ALA A 58 25.93 -8.79 6.32
C ALA A 58 26.12 -9.20 4.86
N VAL A 59 27.36 -9.33 4.39
CA VAL A 59 27.69 -9.81 3.04
C VAL A 59 27.20 -11.24 2.85
N LEU A 60 27.56 -12.17 3.72
CA LEU A 60 27.11 -13.58 3.63
C LEU A 60 25.57 -13.68 3.60
N ARG A 61 24.88 -12.86 4.39
CA ARG A 61 23.42 -12.82 4.37
C ARG A 61 22.86 -12.31 3.04
N ALA A 62 23.48 -11.28 2.45
CA ALA A 62 23.09 -10.69 1.18
C ALA A 62 23.27 -11.67 -0.01
N PHE A 63 24.27 -12.57 0.06
CA PHE A 63 24.54 -13.55 -1.01
C PHE A 63 23.92 -14.93 -0.78
N ARG A 64 23.15 -15.14 0.28
CA ARG A 64 22.51 -16.42 0.58
C ARG A 64 21.67 -16.97 -0.58
N GLU A 65 20.96 -16.11 -1.29
CA GLU A 65 20.15 -16.50 -2.46
C GLU A 65 21.03 -16.87 -3.66
N VAL A 66 22.20 -16.23 -3.81
CA VAL A 66 23.19 -16.57 -4.84
C VAL A 66 23.78 -17.96 -4.57
N GLU A 67 24.14 -18.26 -3.33
CA GLU A 67 24.61 -19.60 -2.94
C GLU A 67 23.55 -20.68 -3.23
N GLU A 68 22.29 -20.36 -2.95
CA GLU A 68 21.20 -21.30 -3.21
C GLU A 68 21.02 -21.54 -4.72
N HIS A 69 21.18 -20.50 -5.58
CA HIS A 69 21.24 -20.65 -7.03
C HIS A 69 22.38 -21.59 -7.46
N LEU A 70 23.59 -21.36 -6.94
CA LEU A 70 24.76 -22.19 -7.27
C LEU A 70 24.54 -23.64 -6.86
N ARG A 71 24.05 -23.91 -5.65
CA ARG A 71 23.72 -25.26 -5.20
C ARG A 71 22.69 -25.97 -6.08
N ARG A 72 21.69 -25.25 -6.56
CA ARG A 72 20.62 -25.75 -7.42
C ARG A 72 20.99 -25.75 -8.90
N ARG A 73 22.20 -25.29 -9.25
CA ARG A 73 22.67 -25.12 -10.64
C ARG A 73 21.75 -24.24 -11.48
N ILE A 74 21.16 -23.21 -10.83
CA ILE A 74 20.38 -22.18 -11.52
C ILE A 74 21.35 -21.08 -11.93
N PRO A 75 21.29 -20.54 -13.17
CA PRO A 75 22.14 -19.41 -13.57
C PRO A 75 21.96 -18.21 -12.64
N VAL A 76 23.08 -17.60 -12.24
CA VAL A 76 23.07 -16.42 -11.37
C VAL A 76 23.03 -15.17 -12.25
N PRO A 77 22.00 -14.31 -12.13
CA PRO A 77 21.96 -13.04 -12.86
C PRO A 77 22.99 -12.07 -12.31
N THR A 78 23.73 -11.40 -13.21
CA THR A 78 24.82 -10.48 -12.90
C THR A 78 24.75 -9.23 -13.78
N ASP A 79 25.76 -8.37 -13.72
CA ASP A 79 25.94 -7.23 -14.65
C ASP A 79 26.22 -7.66 -16.10
N GLN A 80 26.62 -8.93 -16.33
CA GLN A 80 26.95 -9.49 -17.63
C GLN A 80 26.03 -10.66 -18.04
N ASP A 81 25.27 -11.21 -17.11
CA ASP A 81 24.41 -12.36 -17.32
C ASP A 81 22.95 -11.99 -17.01
N VAL A 82 22.10 -12.09 -18.01
CA VAL A 82 20.65 -11.92 -17.88
C VAL A 82 20.01 -13.29 -17.74
N LEU A 83 19.12 -13.45 -16.76
CA LEU A 83 18.36 -14.69 -16.60
C LEU A 83 16.89 -14.42 -16.95
N VAL A 84 16.33 -15.20 -17.86
CA VAL A 84 14.88 -15.24 -18.12
C VAL A 84 14.33 -16.52 -17.52
N GLU A 85 13.62 -16.36 -16.43
CA GLU A 85 13.05 -17.45 -15.63
C GLU A 85 11.58 -17.67 -15.95
N GLU A 86 11.18 -18.92 -16.22
CA GLU A 86 9.78 -19.35 -16.31
C GLU A 86 9.39 -20.13 -15.07
N ALA A 87 8.38 -19.66 -14.32
CA ALA A 87 7.85 -20.31 -13.12
C ALA A 87 6.31 -20.19 -13.09
N GLY A 88 5.62 -21.30 -13.38
CA GLY A 88 4.17 -21.33 -13.48
C GLY A 88 3.62 -20.33 -14.51
N GLN A 89 2.79 -19.40 -14.09
CA GLN A 89 2.23 -18.35 -14.94
C GLN A 89 3.10 -17.07 -15.02
N HIS A 90 4.32 -17.12 -14.47
CA HIS A 90 5.21 -15.98 -14.41
C HIS A 90 6.43 -16.16 -15.31
N VAL A 91 6.85 -15.06 -15.94
CA VAL A 91 8.16 -14.93 -16.55
C VAL A 91 8.87 -13.79 -15.84
N VAL A 92 10.07 -14.07 -15.32
CA VAL A 92 10.89 -13.08 -14.63
C VAL A 92 12.15 -12.82 -15.45
N LEU A 93 12.32 -11.57 -15.86
CA LEU A 93 13.54 -11.08 -16.50
C LEU A 93 14.42 -10.50 -15.41
N HIS A 94 15.49 -11.21 -15.04
CA HIS A 94 16.49 -10.75 -14.08
C HIS A 94 17.51 -9.87 -14.79
N VAL A 95 17.45 -8.58 -14.51
CA VAL A 95 18.31 -7.58 -15.13
C VAL A 95 18.56 -6.43 -14.15
N HIS A 96 19.82 -6.01 -14.05
CA HIS A 96 20.28 -4.99 -13.10
C HIS A 96 20.16 -3.57 -13.66
N GLY A 97 18.94 -3.18 -14.05
CA GLY A 97 18.67 -1.88 -14.69
C GLY A 97 18.39 -0.72 -13.72
N GLY A 98 18.21 -1.01 -12.43
CA GLY A 98 17.69 0.01 -11.50
C GLY A 98 16.18 0.25 -11.69
N LEU A 99 15.60 1.09 -10.83
CA LEU A 99 14.14 1.18 -10.79
C LEU A 99 13.52 1.83 -12.04
N LYS A 100 14.10 2.95 -12.53
CA LYS A 100 13.54 3.68 -13.69
C LYS A 100 13.72 2.92 -15.00
N VAL A 101 14.89 2.34 -15.23
CA VAL A 101 15.17 1.53 -16.41
C VAL A 101 14.28 0.30 -16.46
N ASN A 102 14.19 -0.44 -15.36
CA ASN A 102 13.35 -1.64 -15.29
C ASN A 102 11.86 -1.28 -15.45
N ARG A 103 11.41 -0.13 -14.93
CA ARG A 103 10.05 0.38 -15.16
C ARG A 103 9.81 0.68 -16.64
N THR A 104 10.77 1.26 -17.32
CA THR A 104 10.69 1.54 -18.75
C THR A 104 10.54 0.25 -19.55
N ILE A 105 11.42 -0.72 -19.31
CA ILE A 105 11.40 -2.03 -19.98
C ILE A 105 10.10 -2.79 -19.67
N GLN A 106 9.65 -2.78 -18.40
CA GLN A 106 8.40 -3.40 -17.99
C GLN A 106 7.21 -2.83 -18.77
N LYS A 107 7.14 -1.50 -18.89
CA LYS A 107 6.05 -0.84 -19.63
C LYS A 107 6.06 -1.18 -21.10
N LEU A 108 7.23 -1.14 -21.71
CA LEU A 108 7.40 -1.49 -23.14
C LEU A 108 6.95 -2.92 -23.42
N ILE A 109 7.49 -3.89 -22.69
CA ILE A 109 7.18 -5.32 -22.91
C ILE A 109 5.72 -5.63 -22.59
N SER A 110 5.18 -5.11 -21.46
CA SER A 110 3.77 -5.33 -21.13
C SER A 110 2.83 -4.74 -22.18
N TYR A 111 3.10 -3.54 -22.67
CA TYR A 111 2.29 -2.91 -23.71
C TYR A 111 2.38 -3.67 -25.03
N HIS A 112 3.57 -3.94 -25.51
CA HIS A 112 3.81 -4.62 -26.79
C HIS A 112 3.16 -6.02 -26.82
N LEU A 113 3.37 -6.81 -25.75
CA LEU A 113 2.77 -8.15 -25.66
C LEU A 113 1.26 -8.09 -25.47
N SER A 114 0.73 -7.11 -24.75
CA SER A 114 -0.72 -6.95 -24.60
C SER A 114 -1.41 -6.65 -25.93
N GLU A 115 -0.83 -5.78 -26.76
CA GLU A 115 -1.31 -5.49 -28.12
C GLU A 115 -1.24 -6.75 -29.00
N LYS A 116 -0.11 -7.46 -28.96
CA LYS A 116 0.13 -8.64 -29.80
C LYS A 116 -0.77 -9.82 -29.46
N LEU A 117 -1.02 -10.05 -28.16
CA LEU A 117 -1.81 -11.20 -27.66
C LEU A 117 -3.29 -10.87 -27.45
N GLY A 118 -3.68 -9.59 -27.55
CA GLY A 118 -5.05 -9.17 -27.29
C GLY A 118 -5.52 -9.34 -25.84
N THR A 119 -4.59 -9.61 -24.92
CA THR A 119 -4.87 -9.84 -23.49
C THR A 119 -3.93 -9.00 -22.61
N PRO A 120 -4.42 -8.43 -21.50
CA PRO A 120 -3.58 -7.61 -20.62
C PRO A 120 -2.45 -8.43 -19.99
N ILE A 121 -1.20 -7.99 -20.18
CA ILE A 121 -0.03 -8.55 -19.51
C ILE A 121 0.27 -7.70 -18.26
N LYS A 122 0.09 -8.30 -17.09
CA LYS A 122 0.46 -7.65 -15.83
C LYS A 122 1.96 -7.71 -15.65
N GLY A 123 2.57 -6.57 -15.37
CA GLY A 123 4.01 -6.48 -15.11
C GLY A 123 4.31 -5.69 -13.86
N GLN A 124 5.33 -6.11 -13.13
CA GLN A 124 5.90 -5.44 -11.97
C GLN A 124 7.42 -5.48 -12.04
N GLN A 125 8.07 -4.53 -11.44
CA GLN A 125 9.53 -4.45 -11.43
C GLN A 125 10.07 -4.07 -10.04
N ASP A 126 11.28 -4.51 -9.80
CA ASP A 126 12.18 -3.96 -8.79
C ASP A 126 13.51 -3.54 -9.45
N PRO A 127 14.50 -2.99 -8.73
CA PRO A 127 15.75 -2.55 -9.35
C PRO A 127 16.55 -3.63 -10.09
N TYR A 128 16.28 -4.91 -9.83
CA TYR A 128 17.07 -6.05 -10.28
C TYR A 128 16.28 -7.04 -11.13
N ARG A 129 14.95 -6.87 -11.23
CA ARG A 129 14.04 -7.85 -11.87
C ARG A 129 12.80 -7.19 -12.43
N ILE A 130 12.25 -7.82 -13.45
CA ILE A 130 10.97 -7.48 -14.06
C ILE A 130 10.14 -8.75 -14.16
N ALA A 131 9.01 -8.81 -13.48
CA ALA A 131 8.12 -9.95 -13.49
C ALA A 131 6.89 -9.68 -14.36
N PHE A 132 6.50 -10.64 -15.17
CA PHE A 132 5.29 -10.61 -15.99
C PHE A 132 4.40 -11.80 -15.63
N ARG A 133 3.09 -11.59 -15.66
CA ARG A 133 2.10 -12.64 -15.39
C ARG A 133 1.06 -12.73 -16.49
N SER A 134 0.97 -13.90 -17.11
CA SER A 134 -0.08 -14.29 -18.06
C SER A 134 0.02 -15.81 -18.32
N SER A 135 -1.08 -16.45 -18.63
CA SER A 135 -1.09 -17.86 -19.06
C SER A 135 -0.50 -18.07 -20.47
N GLN A 136 -0.27 -16.99 -21.24
CA GLN A 136 0.21 -17.04 -22.62
C GLN A 136 1.64 -16.55 -22.77
N ILE A 137 2.32 -16.18 -21.65
CA ILE A 137 3.66 -15.63 -21.70
C ILE A 137 4.72 -16.75 -21.60
N SER A 138 5.82 -16.56 -22.32
CA SER A 138 7.01 -17.43 -22.25
C SER A 138 8.29 -16.62 -22.36
N ALA A 139 9.41 -17.19 -21.95
CA ALA A 139 10.73 -16.55 -22.09
C ALA A 139 11.03 -16.19 -23.55
N THR A 140 10.68 -17.07 -24.49
CA THR A 140 10.85 -16.83 -25.91
C THR A 140 10.06 -15.63 -26.40
N LEU A 141 8.80 -15.47 -25.95
CA LEU A 141 7.98 -14.31 -26.29
C LEU A 141 8.54 -13.00 -25.73
N VAL A 142 9.07 -13.03 -24.51
CA VAL A 142 9.71 -11.86 -23.89
C VAL A 142 10.96 -11.44 -24.63
N LEU A 143 11.83 -12.40 -25.00
CA LEU A 143 13.06 -12.11 -25.77
C LEU A 143 12.73 -11.59 -27.18
N LYS A 144 11.75 -12.20 -27.86
CA LYS A 144 11.30 -11.71 -29.17
C LYS A 144 10.68 -10.32 -29.09
N ALA A 145 9.96 -10.02 -28.02
CA ALA A 145 9.42 -8.68 -27.79
C ALA A 145 10.54 -7.63 -27.62
N VAL A 146 11.69 -7.99 -27.03
CA VAL A 146 12.87 -7.09 -26.93
C VAL A 146 13.36 -6.69 -28.31
N GLU A 147 13.48 -7.64 -29.24
CA GLU A 147 13.91 -7.37 -30.61
C GLU A 147 12.90 -6.49 -31.37
N GLU A 148 11.62 -6.88 -31.32
CA GLU A 148 10.53 -6.15 -32.02
C GLU A 148 10.33 -4.71 -31.49
N ILE A 149 10.50 -4.50 -30.18
CA ILE A 149 10.40 -3.16 -29.55
C ILE A 149 11.52 -2.23 -30.04
N LEU A 150 12.72 -2.74 -30.25
CA LEU A 150 13.86 -1.93 -30.70
C LEU A 150 13.68 -1.34 -32.11
N GLU A 151 12.89 -1.97 -32.96
CA GLU A 151 12.57 -1.46 -34.31
C GLU A 151 11.81 -0.11 -34.25
N ASN A 152 10.94 0.07 -33.23
CA ASN A 152 10.12 1.27 -33.07
C ASN A 152 10.04 1.72 -31.60
N PHE A 153 11.21 1.80 -30.94
CA PHE A 153 11.33 2.02 -29.49
C PHE A 153 10.58 3.26 -28.99
N GLU A 154 10.85 4.41 -29.59
CA GLU A 154 10.30 5.71 -29.15
C GLU A 154 8.77 5.76 -29.28
N GLU A 155 8.23 5.28 -30.40
CA GLU A 155 6.80 5.24 -30.61
C GLU A 155 6.10 4.26 -29.67
N THR A 156 6.70 3.09 -29.47
CA THR A 156 6.17 2.07 -28.54
C THR A 156 6.18 2.57 -27.12
N LEU A 157 7.25 3.26 -26.69
CA LEU A 157 7.35 3.85 -25.36
C LEU A 157 6.28 4.94 -25.14
N ARG A 158 6.12 5.84 -26.11
CA ARG A 158 5.10 6.88 -26.05
C ARG A 158 3.70 6.28 -25.88
N LYS A 159 3.32 5.33 -26.71
CA LYS A 159 2.02 4.65 -26.64
C LYS A 159 1.83 3.90 -25.32
N ALA A 160 2.87 3.21 -24.84
CA ALA A 160 2.83 2.49 -23.58
C ALA A 160 2.61 3.42 -22.37
N ILE A 161 3.21 4.61 -22.38
CA ILE A 161 3.03 5.63 -21.35
C ILE A 161 1.63 6.24 -21.43
N GLU A 162 1.19 6.72 -22.60
CA GLU A 162 -0.13 7.34 -22.80
C GLU A 162 -1.28 6.46 -22.33
N ASN A 163 -1.18 5.13 -22.58
CA ASN A 163 -2.19 4.17 -22.14
C ASN A 163 -2.13 3.84 -20.65
N SER A 164 -1.09 4.29 -19.92
CA SER A 164 -0.91 3.95 -18.51
C SER A 164 -1.81 4.77 -17.58
N THR A 165 -2.24 4.13 -16.46
CA THR A 165 -2.96 4.83 -15.39
C THR A 165 -2.09 5.93 -14.74
N LEU A 166 -0.77 5.72 -14.70
CA LEU A 166 0.19 6.73 -14.19
C LEU A 166 0.09 8.03 -14.99
N PHE A 167 0.18 7.93 -16.32
CA PHE A 167 0.07 9.09 -17.22
C PHE A 167 -1.27 9.79 -17.05
N LYS A 168 -2.38 9.06 -17.06
CA LYS A 168 -3.72 9.63 -16.92
C LYS A 168 -3.91 10.38 -15.60
N ARG A 169 -3.34 9.87 -14.50
CA ARG A 169 -3.35 10.58 -13.20
C ARG A 169 -2.49 11.85 -13.23
N ARG A 170 -1.30 11.79 -13.86
CA ARG A 170 -0.43 12.95 -13.99
C ARG A 170 -1.04 14.02 -14.90
N LEU A 171 -1.77 13.60 -15.95
CA LEU A 171 -2.50 14.51 -16.83
C LEU A 171 -3.48 15.39 -16.05
N VAL A 172 -4.22 14.83 -15.08
CA VAL A 172 -5.09 15.62 -14.19
C VAL A 172 -4.29 16.64 -13.40
N HIS A 173 -3.13 16.24 -12.87
CA HIS A 173 -2.28 17.13 -12.10
C HIS A 173 -1.72 18.28 -12.92
N VAL A 174 -1.21 17.99 -14.12
CA VAL A 174 -0.69 19.02 -15.05
C VAL A 174 -1.83 19.91 -15.56
N ALA A 175 -2.98 19.34 -15.91
CA ALA A 175 -4.15 20.09 -16.35
C ALA A 175 -4.67 21.06 -15.27
N ARG A 176 -4.58 20.70 -13.99
CA ARG A 176 -4.85 21.62 -12.88
C ARG A 176 -3.83 22.74 -12.79
N LYS A 177 -2.53 22.43 -12.86
CA LYS A 177 -1.45 23.44 -12.85
C LYS A 177 -1.57 24.43 -14.00
N MET A 178 -2.03 23.97 -15.18
CA MET A 178 -2.26 24.80 -16.35
C MET A 178 -3.67 25.43 -16.39
N SER A 179 -4.43 25.33 -15.29
CA SER A 179 -5.79 25.90 -15.13
C SER A 179 -6.82 25.41 -16.17
N VAL A 180 -6.59 24.26 -16.79
CA VAL A 180 -7.54 23.62 -17.71
C VAL A 180 -8.66 22.92 -16.94
N ILE A 181 -8.35 22.41 -15.74
CA ILE A 181 -9.31 21.83 -14.80
C ILE A 181 -9.28 22.67 -13.52
N ARG A 182 -10.45 22.92 -12.95
CA ARG A 182 -10.56 23.59 -11.65
C ARG A 182 -9.86 22.80 -10.58
N TYR A 183 -9.15 23.48 -9.68
CA TYR A 183 -8.36 22.84 -8.64
C TYR A 183 -9.22 22.02 -7.68
N GLU A 184 -10.44 22.48 -7.40
CA GLU A 184 -11.41 21.88 -6.48
C GLU A 184 -12.16 20.67 -7.08
N ALA A 185 -12.03 20.42 -8.40
CA ALA A 185 -12.70 19.28 -9.04
C ALA A 185 -12.24 17.95 -8.38
N SER A 186 -13.19 17.14 -7.92
CA SER A 186 -12.87 15.84 -7.33
C SER A 186 -12.28 14.89 -8.38
N LEU A 187 -11.22 14.18 -8.02
CA LEU A 187 -10.64 13.14 -8.88
C LEU A 187 -11.62 11.98 -9.16
N MET A 188 -12.61 11.80 -8.28
CA MET A 188 -13.63 10.76 -8.45
C MET A 188 -14.66 11.10 -9.53
N ASP A 189 -14.82 12.40 -9.82
CA ASP A 189 -15.78 12.87 -10.82
C ASP A 189 -15.16 13.00 -12.22
N ILE A 190 -13.82 12.79 -12.34
CA ILE A 190 -13.09 12.92 -13.61
C ILE A 190 -12.96 11.55 -14.27
N ASN A 191 -13.56 11.41 -15.44
CA ASN A 191 -13.29 10.25 -16.30
C ASN A 191 -11.90 10.40 -16.94
N LEU A 192 -10.91 9.66 -16.41
CA LEU A 192 -9.51 9.75 -16.84
C LEU A 192 -9.31 9.39 -18.32
N ASN A 193 -10.09 8.47 -18.87
CA ASN A 193 -9.98 8.08 -20.26
C ASN A 193 -10.50 9.18 -21.18
N GLN A 194 -11.66 9.73 -20.86
CA GLN A 194 -12.25 10.83 -21.61
C GLN A 194 -11.37 12.09 -21.57
N LEU A 195 -10.79 12.38 -20.40
CA LEU A 195 -9.86 13.50 -20.26
C LEU A 195 -8.61 13.32 -21.14
N ALA A 196 -8.04 12.11 -21.16
CA ALA A 196 -6.86 11.81 -21.98
C ALA A 196 -7.15 11.98 -23.47
N GLU A 197 -8.30 11.53 -23.95
CA GLU A 197 -8.73 11.74 -25.34
C GLU A 197 -8.99 13.22 -25.66
N THR A 198 -9.65 13.96 -24.75
CA THR A 198 -9.96 15.38 -24.94
C THR A 198 -8.69 16.25 -25.01
N LEU A 199 -7.67 15.91 -24.19
CA LEU A 199 -6.41 16.67 -24.13
C LEU A 199 -5.32 16.10 -25.03
N LYS A 200 -5.62 15.09 -25.84
CA LYS A 200 -4.68 14.52 -26.79
C LYS A 200 -4.14 15.60 -27.73
N ASP A 201 -2.85 15.50 -28.05
CA ASP A 201 -2.13 16.43 -28.92
C ASP A 201 -2.15 17.93 -28.49
N THR A 202 -2.47 18.18 -27.23
CA THR A 202 -2.41 19.52 -26.63
C THR A 202 -1.08 19.75 -25.88
N PRO A 203 -0.71 21.04 -25.62
CA PRO A 203 0.45 21.34 -24.76
C PRO A 203 0.39 20.70 -23.38
N VAL A 204 -0.81 20.49 -22.81
CA VAL A 204 -1.00 19.80 -21.53
C VAL A 204 -0.56 18.33 -21.62
N CYS A 205 -0.92 17.68 -22.73
CA CYS A 205 -0.52 16.29 -22.98
C CYS A 205 1.00 16.17 -23.16
N TRP A 206 1.61 17.06 -23.93
CA TRP A 206 3.06 17.07 -24.16
C TRP A 206 3.83 17.33 -22.87
N GLU A 207 3.42 18.33 -22.08
CA GLU A 207 4.04 18.59 -20.78
C GLU A 207 3.89 17.41 -19.81
N THR A 208 2.72 16.77 -19.82
CA THR A 208 2.50 15.55 -19.03
C THR A 208 3.43 14.43 -19.44
N MET A 209 3.67 14.26 -20.75
CA MET A 209 4.59 13.25 -21.28
C MET A 209 6.02 13.53 -20.83
N ASN A 210 6.50 14.76 -21.03
CA ASN A 210 7.83 15.18 -20.62
C ASN A 210 8.04 15.01 -19.11
N TYR A 211 7.08 15.46 -18.32
CA TYR A 211 7.11 15.31 -16.89
C TYR A 211 7.16 13.82 -16.46
N THR A 212 6.36 12.97 -17.10
CA THR A 212 6.30 11.54 -16.80
C THR A 212 7.59 10.84 -17.18
N LEU A 213 8.12 11.09 -18.37
CA LEU A 213 9.40 10.55 -18.82
C LEU A 213 10.54 10.93 -17.86
N PHE A 214 10.66 12.21 -17.52
CA PHE A 214 11.73 12.69 -16.66
C PHE A 214 11.70 12.09 -15.23
N HIS A 215 10.51 12.01 -14.64
CA HIS A 215 10.39 11.61 -13.24
C HIS A 215 10.37 10.08 -13.04
N ASP A 216 9.78 9.33 -13.95
CA ASP A 216 9.48 7.91 -13.72
C ASP A 216 10.26 6.93 -14.59
N PHE A 217 10.81 7.38 -15.70
CA PHE A 217 11.42 6.53 -16.72
C PHE A 217 12.87 6.94 -17.01
N ASP A 218 13.62 6.01 -17.60
CA ASP A 218 14.94 6.25 -18.17
C ASP A 218 14.99 5.56 -19.54
N ALA A 219 14.60 6.29 -20.57
CA ALA A 219 14.47 5.73 -21.92
C ALA A 219 15.81 5.40 -22.55
N GLU A 220 16.84 6.25 -22.33
CA GLU A 220 18.17 6.10 -22.91
C GLU A 220 18.85 4.83 -22.42
N LYS A 221 18.96 4.67 -21.10
CA LYS A 221 19.57 3.48 -20.50
C LYS A 221 18.75 2.21 -20.73
N ALA A 222 17.42 2.32 -20.82
CA ALA A 222 16.56 1.19 -21.14
C ALA A 222 16.82 0.69 -22.57
N LYS A 223 16.97 1.60 -23.55
CA LYS A 223 17.29 1.28 -24.94
C LYS A 223 18.66 0.63 -25.04
N ASP A 224 19.71 1.22 -24.45
CA ASP A 224 21.06 0.62 -24.39
C ASP A 224 21.03 -0.79 -23.82
N LEU A 225 20.32 -0.98 -22.72
CA LEU A 225 20.23 -2.29 -22.07
C LEU A 225 19.55 -3.35 -22.94
N LEU A 226 18.44 -2.98 -23.62
CA LEU A 226 17.75 -3.86 -24.58
C LEU A 226 18.62 -4.15 -25.81
N GLU A 227 19.35 -3.18 -26.35
CA GLU A 227 20.30 -3.36 -27.44
C GLU A 227 21.42 -4.31 -27.05
N ARG A 228 21.95 -4.23 -25.83
CA ARG A 228 22.96 -5.14 -25.32
C ARG A 228 22.44 -6.57 -25.15
N ILE A 229 21.17 -6.72 -24.77
CA ILE A 229 20.52 -8.05 -24.73
C ILE A 229 20.35 -8.60 -26.14
N ALA A 230 19.75 -7.82 -27.06
CA ALA A 230 19.48 -8.27 -28.43
C ALA A 230 20.74 -8.56 -29.24
N SER A 231 21.82 -7.78 -29.05
CA SER A 231 23.11 -7.98 -29.74
C SER A 231 23.97 -9.10 -29.15
N GLY A 232 23.56 -9.73 -28.04
CA GLY A 232 24.35 -10.77 -27.37
C GLY A 232 25.56 -10.23 -26.58
N LYS A 233 25.68 -8.91 -26.37
CA LYS A 233 26.70 -8.33 -25.49
C LYS A 233 26.49 -8.74 -24.03
N LEU A 234 25.25 -9.01 -23.63
CA LEU A 234 24.92 -9.69 -22.39
C LEU A 234 24.59 -11.15 -22.66
N ARG A 235 25.10 -12.05 -21.84
CA ARG A 235 24.78 -13.47 -21.95
C ARG A 235 23.36 -13.71 -21.44
N VAL A 236 22.51 -14.27 -22.29
CA VAL A 236 21.11 -14.55 -21.93
C VAL A 236 20.97 -16.03 -21.59
N HIS A 237 20.52 -16.30 -20.39
CA HIS A 237 20.22 -17.65 -19.90
C HIS A 237 18.70 -17.79 -19.76
N VAL A 238 18.14 -18.88 -20.29
CA VAL A 238 16.73 -19.24 -20.09
C VAL A 238 16.68 -20.43 -19.13
N TRP A 239 15.93 -20.28 -18.06
CA TRP A 239 15.72 -21.35 -17.09
C TRP A 239 14.24 -21.56 -16.82
N ARG A 240 13.79 -22.81 -16.90
CA ARG A 240 12.44 -23.21 -16.56
C ARG A 240 12.43 -23.94 -15.23
N SER A 241 11.59 -23.49 -14.31
CA SER A 241 11.45 -24.15 -13.02
C SER A 241 10.82 -25.53 -13.16
N PRO A 242 11.49 -26.60 -12.73
CA PRO A 242 10.91 -27.95 -12.78
C PRO A 242 9.70 -28.15 -11.87
N SER A 243 9.61 -27.37 -10.80
CA SER A 243 8.54 -27.42 -9.80
C SER A 243 7.48 -26.33 -9.98
N GLU A 244 7.59 -25.50 -11.02
CA GLU A 244 6.81 -24.27 -11.22
C GLU A 244 6.99 -23.21 -10.11
N GLU A 245 7.77 -23.50 -9.07
CA GLU A 245 8.12 -22.54 -8.02
C GLU A 245 9.20 -21.56 -8.49
N PRO A 246 9.12 -20.30 -8.03
CA PRO A 246 10.15 -19.32 -8.37
C PRO A 246 11.51 -19.67 -7.76
N SER A 247 12.57 -19.26 -8.45
CA SER A 247 13.93 -19.36 -7.93
C SER A 247 14.10 -18.55 -6.64
N PRO A 248 15.12 -18.87 -5.81
CA PRO A 248 15.39 -18.11 -4.59
C PRO A 248 15.47 -16.61 -4.81
N ILE A 249 16.14 -16.17 -5.87
CA ILE A 249 16.28 -14.74 -6.19
C ILE A 249 14.93 -14.14 -6.66
N ALA A 250 14.06 -14.87 -7.34
CA ALA A 250 12.78 -14.37 -7.84
C ALA A 250 11.68 -14.28 -6.77
N ARG A 251 11.75 -15.09 -5.71
CA ARG A 251 10.69 -15.21 -4.69
C ARG A 251 10.25 -13.88 -4.11
N LEU A 252 11.19 -13.00 -3.77
CA LEU A 252 10.87 -11.71 -3.13
C LEU A 252 10.04 -10.81 -4.05
N THR A 253 10.37 -10.76 -5.34
CA THR A 253 9.63 -9.96 -6.31
C THR A 253 8.26 -10.53 -6.56
N LEU A 254 8.14 -11.86 -6.71
CA LEU A 254 6.85 -12.51 -6.96
C LEU A 254 5.93 -12.47 -5.75
N SER A 255 6.44 -12.57 -4.53
CA SER A 255 5.62 -12.39 -3.32
C SER A 255 5.04 -10.97 -3.23
N ARG A 256 5.79 -9.94 -3.61
CA ARG A 256 5.30 -8.56 -3.72
C ARG A 256 4.27 -8.42 -4.86
N PHE A 257 4.54 -9.05 -6.00
CA PHE A 257 3.64 -9.06 -7.14
C PHE A 257 2.27 -9.66 -6.80
N GLU A 258 2.26 -10.77 -6.08
CA GLU A 258 1.04 -11.39 -5.59
C GLU A 258 0.34 -10.50 -4.56
N ALA A 259 1.08 -9.93 -3.62
CA ALA A 259 0.57 -9.01 -2.62
C ALA A 259 -0.04 -7.74 -3.24
N GLU A 260 0.61 -7.13 -4.23
CA GLU A 260 0.08 -5.95 -4.95
C GLU A 260 -1.06 -6.31 -5.91
N GLY A 261 -1.02 -7.48 -6.54
CA GLY A 261 -2.12 -8.01 -7.35
C GLY A 261 -3.40 -8.21 -6.54
N GLU A 262 -3.27 -8.54 -5.26
CA GLU A 262 -4.37 -8.62 -4.30
C GLU A 262 -4.74 -7.25 -3.69
N VAL A 263 -3.80 -6.30 -3.54
CA VAL A 263 -4.01 -4.95 -2.96
C VAL A 263 -4.84 -4.03 -3.87
N SER A 264 -4.87 -4.29 -5.17
CA SER A 264 -5.61 -3.45 -6.12
C SER A 264 -7.10 -3.78 -6.25
N THR A 265 -7.62 -4.79 -5.57
CA THR A 265 -9.08 -4.98 -5.51
C THR A 265 -9.69 -3.97 -4.54
N PRO A 266 -10.77 -3.26 -4.94
CA PRO A 266 -11.52 -2.38 -4.03
C PRO A 266 -11.87 -3.04 -2.70
N GLU A 267 -12.08 -4.35 -2.69
CA GLU A 267 -12.41 -5.16 -1.52
C GLU A 267 -11.25 -5.26 -0.50
N ARG A 268 -10.00 -5.35 -0.94
CA ARG A 268 -8.87 -5.44 -0.01
C ARG A 268 -8.53 -4.08 0.60
N MET A 269 -8.59 -3.01 -0.20
CA MET A 269 -8.47 -1.64 0.32
C MET A 269 -9.59 -1.36 1.33
N ARG A 270 -10.81 -1.84 1.05
CA ARG A 270 -11.94 -1.79 1.99
C ARG A 270 -11.64 -2.54 3.29
N ARG A 271 -11.06 -3.76 3.24
CA ARG A 271 -10.66 -4.52 4.44
C ARG A 271 -9.60 -3.80 5.27
N VAL A 272 -8.58 -3.22 4.64
CA VAL A 272 -7.53 -2.46 5.34
C VAL A 272 -8.13 -1.25 6.05
N ILE A 273 -9.00 -0.48 5.37
CA ILE A 273 -9.71 0.65 5.97
C ILE A 273 -10.60 0.19 7.14
N LEU A 274 -11.36 -0.88 6.96
CA LEU A 274 -12.22 -1.45 8.00
C LEU A 274 -11.42 -1.87 9.23
N THR A 275 -10.29 -2.56 9.03
CA THR A 275 -9.41 -3.01 10.12
C THR A 275 -8.78 -1.82 10.85
N ALA A 276 -8.31 -0.81 10.13
CA ALA A 276 -7.74 0.41 10.71
C ALA A 276 -8.77 1.19 11.54
N VAL A 277 -9.97 1.40 10.98
CA VAL A 277 -11.06 2.10 11.69
C VAL A 277 -11.54 1.30 12.89
N ARG A 278 -11.68 -0.02 12.77
CA ARG A 278 -12.00 -0.88 13.91
C ARG A 278 -10.96 -0.76 15.02
N GLY A 279 -9.67 -0.81 14.68
CA GLY A 279 -8.57 -0.61 15.64
C GLY A 279 -8.65 0.73 16.35
N ARG A 280 -8.93 1.82 15.63
CA ARG A 280 -9.15 3.16 16.18
C ARG A 280 -10.33 3.19 17.15
N LEU A 281 -11.48 2.68 16.75
CA LEU A 281 -12.70 2.69 17.58
C LEU A 281 -12.52 1.86 18.87
N LEU A 282 -11.86 0.70 18.77
CA LEU A 282 -11.55 -0.14 19.93
C LEU A 282 -10.48 0.45 20.83
N GLY A 283 -9.60 1.30 20.33
CA GLY A 283 -8.56 1.98 21.10
C GLY A 283 -9.01 3.28 21.76
N GLU A 284 -10.28 3.73 21.57
CA GLU A 284 -10.77 4.97 22.19
C GLU A 284 -10.93 4.83 23.72
N PRO A 285 -10.38 5.78 24.50
CA PRO A 285 -10.54 5.79 25.95
C PRO A 285 -11.88 6.41 26.36
N TRP A 286 -12.53 5.82 27.34
CA TRP A 286 -13.74 6.32 27.95
C TRP A 286 -13.66 6.26 29.47
N LEU A 287 -14.31 7.22 30.14
CA LEU A 287 -14.63 7.11 31.55
C LEU A 287 -15.98 6.38 31.69
N ALA A 288 -15.94 5.17 32.22
CA ALA A 288 -17.13 4.37 32.53
C ALA A 288 -17.60 4.69 33.95
N VAL A 289 -18.89 4.93 34.13
CA VAL A 289 -19.48 5.28 35.41
C VAL A 289 -20.80 4.53 35.57
N CYS A 290 -21.01 3.87 36.71
CA CYS A 290 -22.32 3.31 37.03
C CYS A 290 -23.30 4.45 37.39
N VAL A 291 -24.40 4.59 36.62
CA VAL A 291 -25.37 5.67 36.85
C VAL A 291 -26.46 5.31 37.91
N ASP A 292 -26.42 4.09 38.47
CA ASP A 292 -27.32 3.68 39.54
C ASP A 292 -26.68 3.88 40.90
N CYS A 293 -25.52 3.29 41.18
CA CYS A 293 -24.85 3.45 42.49
C CYS A 293 -23.92 4.68 42.52
N TYR A 294 -23.28 5.03 41.39
CA TYR A 294 -22.23 6.04 41.29
C TYR A 294 -20.94 5.76 42.07
N GLU A 295 -20.78 4.52 42.59
CA GLU A 295 -19.58 4.11 43.33
C GLU A 295 -18.53 3.45 42.44
N TYR A 296 -18.92 3.05 41.22
CA TYR A 296 -18.01 2.52 40.23
C TYR A 296 -17.72 3.56 39.16
N TYR A 297 -16.45 3.82 38.97
CA TYR A 297 -15.90 4.59 37.84
C TYR A 297 -14.52 4.06 37.48
N ASP A 298 -14.23 4.01 36.18
CA ASP A 298 -12.95 3.52 35.66
C ASP A 298 -12.65 4.10 34.29
N GLN A 299 -11.36 4.34 34.01
CA GLN A 299 -10.90 4.69 32.66
C GLN A 299 -10.60 3.41 31.88
N ILE A 300 -11.38 3.16 30.84
CA ILE A 300 -11.36 1.91 30.10
C ILE A 300 -11.23 2.18 28.59
N LEU A 301 -10.48 1.36 27.89
CA LEU A 301 -10.49 1.32 26.44
C LEU A 301 -11.70 0.50 25.96
N VAL A 302 -12.28 0.88 24.82
CA VAL A 302 -13.42 0.15 24.26
C VAL A 302 -13.10 -1.35 24.06
N LYS A 303 -11.88 -1.70 23.67
CA LYS A 303 -11.44 -3.09 23.49
C LYS A 303 -11.57 -3.92 24.78
N ASP A 304 -11.33 -3.29 25.93
CA ASP A 304 -11.30 -3.94 27.26
C ASP A 304 -12.68 -3.98 27.92
N LEU A 305 -13.68 -3.32 27.32
CA LEU A 305 -15.07 -3.39 27.79
C LEU A 305 -15.67 -4.77 27.48
N PRO A 306 -16.29 -5.45 28.45
CA PRO A 306 -17.01 -6.71 28.21
C PRO A 306 -18.21 -6.51 27.28
N ASP A 307 -18.64 -7.56 26.58
CA ASP A 307 -19.80 -7.50 25.67
C ASP A 307 -21.09 -7.04 26.38
N LYS A 308 -21.24 -7.43 27.63
CA LYS A 308 -22.35 -7.00 28.52
C LYS A 308 -21.78 -6.46 29.82
N PRO A 309 -21.39 -5.17 29.86
CA PRO A 309 -20.77 -4.59 31.04
C PRO A 309 -21.74 -4.54 32.22
N LYS A 310 -21.22 -4.89 33.40
CA LYS A 310 -21.96 -4.81 34.67
C LYS A 310 -21.12 -4.08 35.71
N CYS A 311 -21.78 -3.35 36.56
CA CYS A 311 -21.13 -2.70 37.68
C CYS A 311 -20.57 -3.75 38.65
N PRO A 312 -19.28 -3.72 38.99
CA PRO A 312 -18.71 -4.68 39.97
C PRO A 312 -19.17 -4.43 41.42
N VAL A 313 -19.74 -3.25 41.71
CA VAL A 313 -20.21 -2.87 43.03
C VAL A 313 -21.66 -3.27 43.26
N CYS A 314 -22.57 -2.87 42.36
CA CYS A 314 -24.01 -3.09 42.57
C CYS A 314 -24.66 -4.07 41.57
N GLY A 315 -23.89 -4.63 40.60
CA GLY A 315 -24.39 -5.57 39.62
C GLY A 315 -25.24 -4.97 38.50
N SER A 316 -25.51 -3.65 38.50
CA SER A 316 -26.29 -2.97 37.49
C SER A 316 -25.61 -3.00 36.12
N ASN A 317 -26.40 -3.08 35.07
CA ASN A 317 -25.95 -2.95 33.67
C ASN A 317 -25.97 -1.50 33.16
N MET A 318 -26.30 -0.53 34.02
CA MET A 318 -26.38 0.88 33.66
C MET A 318 -25.02 1.57 33.76
N ILE A 319 -24.12 1.23 32.86
CA ILE A 319 -22.78 1.84 32.75
C ILE A 319 -22.81 2.95 31.72
N GLY A 320 -22.70 4.19 32.18
CA GLY A 320 -22.60 5.38 31.32
C GLY A 320 -21.15 5.61 30.90
N LEU A 321 -20.95 5.96 29.62
CA LEU A 321 -19.65 6.33 29.05
C LEU A 321 -19.59 7.81 28.79
N THR A 322 -18.50 8.48 29.18
CA THR A 322 -18.27 9.90 28.91
C THR A 322 -16.81 10.22 28.61
N LYS A 323 -16.57 11.28 27.84
CA LYS A 323 -15.23 11.85 27.59
C LYS A 323 -14.92 13.07 28.47
N HIS A 324 -15.80 13.42 29.38
CA HIS A 324 -15.52 14.48 30.34
C HIS A 324 -14.39 14.08 31.31
N PRO A 325 -13.55 15.04 31.75
CA PRO A 325 -12.49 14.78 32.71
C PRO A 325 -13.03 14.11 33.97
N ILE A 326 -12.24 13.17 34.52
CA ILE A 326 -12.63 12.39 35.70
C ILE A 326 -12.92 13.28 36.90
N GLU A 327 -12.14 14.34 37.10
CA GLU A 327 -12.31 15.29 38.21
C GLU A 327 -13.66 16.01 38.13
N GLU A 328 -14.11 16.39 36.94
CA GLU A 328 -15.40 17.02 36.71
C GLU A 328 -16.55 16.06 37.06
N VAL A 329 -16.45 14.83 36.62
CA VAL A 329 -17.46 13.79 36.87
C VAL A 329 -17.52 13.41 38.35
N LEU A 330 -16.36 13.20 39.01
CA LEU A 330 -16.29 12.91 40.44
C LEU A 330 -16.81 14.08 41.28
N GLY A 331 -16.50 15.32 40.91
CA GLY A 331 -17.06 16.53 41.52
C GLY A 331 -18.59 16.60 41.47
N LEU A 332 -19.20 16.07 40.37
CA LEU A 332 -20.64 15.95 40.23
C LEU A 332 -21.24 14.87 41.13
N ILE A 333 -20.58 13.73 41.18
CA ILE A 333 -20.97 12.58 42.02
C ILE A 333 -20.95 12.98 43.51
N ALA A 334 -19.87 13.61 43.96
CA ALA A 334 -19.73 14.07 45.35
C ALA A 334 -20.76 15.11 45.79
N ARG A 335 -21.34 15.86 44.84
CA ARG A 335 -22.38 16.85 45.13
C ARG A 335 -23.79 16.33 44.89
N ARG A 336 -23.99 15.02 44.86
CA ARG A 336 -25.29 14.38 44.66
C ARG A 336 -26.33 14.94 45.66
N GLY A 337 -27.49 15.36 45.17
CA GLY A 337 -28.54 15.94 46.02
C GLY A 337 -28.45 17.46 46.21
N LYS A 338 -27.39 18.13 45.74
CA LYS A 338 -27.24 19.57 45.73
C LYS A 338 -27.66 20.17 44.40
N PRO A 339 -27.99 21.50 44.36
CA PRO A 339 -28.34 22.20 43.12
C PRO A 339 -27.18 22.07 42.09
N ILE A 340 -27.53 21.71 40.87
CA ILE A 340 -26.58 21.54 39.74
C ILE A 340 -26.86 22.57 38.66
N ASN A 341 -25.81 23.12 38.05
CA ASN A 341 -25.91 24.09 36.98
C ASN A 341 -26.30 23.44 35.62
N ARG A 342 -26.49 24.27 34.58
CA ARG A 342 -26.93 23.80 33.25
C ARG A 342 -25.93 22.87 32.58
N ARG A 343 -24.62 23.09 32.77
CA ARG A 343 -23.55 22.24 32.22
C ARG A 343 -23.54 20.87 32.88
N GLU A 344 -23.61 20.87 34.22
CA GLU A 344 -23.66 19.67 35.05
C GLU A 344 -24.86 18.76 34.70
N ARG A 345 -26.03 19.39 34.48
CA ARG A 345 -27.24 18.66 34.04
C ARG A 345 -27.01 17.97 32.69
N ARG A 346 -26.28 18.61 31.76
CA ARG A 346 -25.97 18.03 30.45
C ARG A 346 -25.07 16.80 30.57
N ILE A 347 -24.04 16.84 31.42
CA ILE A 347 -23.12 15.72 31.65
C ILE A 347 -23.87 14.52 32.23
N ILE A 348 -24.71 14.74 33.27
CA ILE A 348 -25.52 13.67 33.84
C ILE A 348 -26.51 13.08 32.84
N ALA A 349 -27.14 13.94 32.04
CA ALA A 349 -28.08 13.50 31.02
C ALA A 349 -27.37 12.72 29.89
N GLU A 350 -26.14 13.09 29.52
CA GLU A 350 -25.29 12.34 28.57
C GLU A 350 -24.93 10.97 29.14
N LEU A 351 -24.40 10.92 30.37
CA LEU A 351 -24.09 9.66 31.05
C LEU A 351 -25.26 8.68 31.08
N LYS A 352 -26.45 9.18 31.48
CA LYS A 352 -27.67 8.36 31.52
C LYS A 352 -28.11 7.86 30.16
N ARG A 353 -28.04 8.69 29.12
CA ARG A 353 -28.37 8.28 27.74
C ARG A 353 -27.41 7.26 27.21
N ASN A 354 -26.10 7.46 27.44
CA ASN A 354 -25.09 6.50 27.02
C ASN A 354 -25.22 5.19 27.80
N ALA A 355 -25.58 5.22 29.09
CA ALA A 355 -25.85 4.03 29.90
C ALA A 355 -27.00 3.19 29.34
N VAL A 356 -28.08 3.82 28.88
CA VAL A 356 -29.19 3.13 28.23
C VAL A 356 -28.73 2.40 26.95
N LEU A 357 -27.91 3.04 26.13
CA LEU A 357 -27.36 2.41 24.93
C LEU A 357 -26.44 1.24 25.29
N VAL A 358 -25.54 1.44 26.24
CA VAL A 358 -24.62 0.38 26.71
C VAL A 358 -25.37 -0.78 27.33
N SER A 359 -26.40 -0.51 28.12
CA SER A 359 -27.25 -1.56 28.71
C SER A 359 -27.96 -2.39 27.62
N LYS A 360 -28.40 -1.77 26.52
CA LYS A 360 -29.14 -2.42 25.42
C LYS A 360 -28.22 -3.14 24.44
N TYR A 361 -27.10 -2.52 24.03
CA TYR A 361 -26.24 -2.95 22.94
C TYR A 361 -24.83 -3.33 23.40
N GLY A 362 -24.51 -3.21 24.69
CA GLY A 362 -23.22 -3.60 25.25
C GLY A 362 -22.02 -2.89 24.59
N LYS A 363 -20.99 -3.65 24.28
CA LYS A 363 -19.76 -3.15 23.65
C LYS A 363 -20.00 -2.50 22.30
N ALA A 364 -20.99 -2.94 21.51
CA ALA A 364 -21.34 -2.33 20.24
C ALA A 364 -21.75 -0.84 20.42
N ALA A 365 -22.43 -0.50 21.52
CA ALA A 365 -22.74 0.89 21.84
C ALA A 365 -21.47 1.74 22.09
N ALA A 366 -20.48 1.19 22.79
CA ALA A 366 -19.21 1.88 23.03
C ALA A 366 -18.43 2.12 21.74
N ILE A 367 -18.42 1.14 20.82
CA ILE A 367 -17.84 1.26 19.48
C ILE A 367 -18.53 2.37 18.69
N ALA A 368 -19.86 2.38 18.67
CA ALA A 368 -20.63 3.36 17.91
C ALA A 368 -20.52 4.78 18.49
N LEU A 369 -20.47 4.94 19.82
CA LEU A 369 -20.23 6.21 20.50
C LEU A 369 -18.83 6.76 20.26
N SER A 370 -17.86 5.91 19.89
CA SER A 370 -16.48 6.30 19.54
C SER A 370 -16.35 6.86 18.12
N ALA A 371 -17.39 6.75 17.30
CA ALA A 371 -17.40 7.29 15.95
C ALA A 371 -17.48 8.82 15.96
N ARG A 372 -16.77 9.45 15.04
CA ARG A 372 -16.55 10.90 15.02
C ARG A 372 -17.66 11.66 14.32
N GLY A 373 -18.08 12.77 14.91
CA GLY A 373 -19.02 13.70 14.27
C GLY A 373 -20.46 13.21 14.20
N LEU A 374 -20.78 12.07 14.79
CA LEU A 374 -22.12 11.53 14.84
C LEU A 374 -22.91 12.12 16.01
N THR A 375 -24.20 12.32 15.81
CA THR A 375 -25.15 12.65 16.88
C THR A 375 -25.64 11.36 17.55
N LEU A 376 -26.17 11.48 18.76
CA LEU A 376 -26.74 10.33 19.46
C LEU A 376 -27.89 9.68 18.67
N LYS A 377 -28.63 10.46 17.87
CA LYS A 377 -29.66 9.93 16.97
C LYS A 377 -29.08 9.06 15.86
N ASP A 378 -27.95 9.49 15.28
CA ASP A 378 -27.27 8.71 14.24
C ASP A 378 -26.76 7.39 14.82
N VAL A 379 -26.12 7.44 16.00
CA VAL A 379 -25.62 6.26 16.73
C VAL A 379 -26.77 5.28 17.03
N THR A 380 -27.90 5.79 17.56
CA THR A 380 -29.06 4.95 17.89
C THR A 380 -29.60 4.26 16.65
N LYS A 381 -29.76 4.98 15.53
CA LYS A 381 -30.23 4.42 14.26
C LYS A 381 -29.33 3.30 13.73
N ILE A 382 -28.01 3.50 13.81
CA ILE A 382 -27.03 2.50 13.37
C ILE A 382 -27.10 1.25 14.25
N LEU A 383 -27.22 1.40 15.57
CA LEU A 383 -27.34 0.29 16.51
C LEU A 383 -28.70 -0.45 16.42
N GLU A 384 -29.74 0.19 15.93
CA GLU A 384 -31.01 -0.47 15.60
C GLU A 384 -30.91 -1.33 14.34
N GLU A 385 -30.09 -0.90 13.35
CA GLU A 385 -29.83 -1.67 12.14
C GLU A 385 -28.86 -2.84 12.40
N GLU A 386 -27.79 -2.59 13.19
CA GLU A 386 -26.75 -3.57 13.50
C GLU A 386 -26.42 -3.55 15.00
N PRO A 387 -27.11 -4.37 15.81
CA PRO A 387 -27.02 -4.30 17.27
C PRO A 387 -25.78 -4.95 17.91
N GLY A 388 -24.96 -5.69 17.11
CA GLY A 388 -23.81 -6.46 17.58
C GLY A 388 -22.46 -5.92 17.10
N GLU A 389 -21.37 -6.37 17.75
CA GLU A 389 -20.02 -6.11 17.24
C GLU A 389 -19.78 -6.93 15.96
N SER A 390 -19.89 -6.27 14.80
CA SER A 390 -19.68 -6.88 13.49
C SER A 390 -18.89 -5.99 12.56
N MET A 391 -18.34 -6.53 11.48
CA MET A 391 -17.71 -5.72 10.43
C MET A 391 -18.72 -4.81 9.73
N ARG A 392 -20.01 -5.23 9.69
CA ARG A 392 -21.09 -4.42 9.13
C ARG A 392 -21.35 -3.17 9.95
N LEU A 393 -21.28 -3.26 11.29
CA LEU A 393 -21.34 -2.09 12.17
C LEU A 393 -20.23 -1.10 11.83
N ILE A 394 -18.99 -1.56 11.63
CA ILE A 394 -17.86 -0.69 11.27
C ILE A 394 -18.09 0.00 9.92
N GLU A 395 -18.65 -0.72 8.93
CA GLU A 395 -18.99 -0.14 7.62
C GLU A 395 -20.02 1.00 7.75
N LEU A 396 -21.10 0.77 8.48
CA LEU A 396 -22.14 1.77 8.71
C LEU A 396 -21.59 3.01 9.43
N LEU A 397 -20.70 2.81 10.40
CA LEU A 397 -20.04 3.92 11.11
C LEU A 397 -19.13 4.74 10.19
N ILE A 398 -18.36 4.10 9.30
CA ILE A 398 -17.52 4.78 8.31
C ILE A 398 -18.35 5.62 7.36
N GLU A 399 -19.46 5.07 6.85
CA GLU A 399 -20.35 5.82 5.97
C GLU A 399 -20.99 7.03 6.67
N ALA A 400 -21.38 6.85 7.92
CA ALA A 400 -21.95 7.92 8.72
C ALA A 400 -20.92 9.01 9.05
N GLU A 401 -19.69 8.66 9.43
CA GLU A 401 -18.58 9.60 9.64
C GLU A 401 -18.29 10.43 8.37
N LYS A 402 -18.23 9.77 7.19
CA LYS A 402 -18.06 10.45 5.90
C LYS A 402 -19.17 11.47 5.63
N LYS A 403 -20.43 11.08 5.82
CA LYS A 403 -21.58 11.98 5.65
C LYS A 403 -21.56 13.14 6.64
N ALA A 404 -21.16 12.89 7.89
CA ALA A 404 -21.03 13.94 8.90
C ALA A 404 -19.93 14.95 8.55
N LEU A 405 -18.80 14.46 8.03
CA LEU A 405 -17.69 15.29 7.57
C LEU A 405 -18.09 16.15 6.37
N GLN A 406 -18.73 15.56 5.35
CA GLN A 406 -19.23 16.29 4.19
C GLN A 406 -20.17 17.43 4.58
N LYS A 407 -21.14 17.17 5.46
CA LYS A 407 -22.05 18.20 5.96
C LYS A 407 -21.35 19.34 6.73
N ARG A 408 -20.23 19.05 7.41
CA ARG A 408 -19.40 20.08 8.07
C ARG A 408 -18.67 20.95 7.07
N LEU A 409 -18.08 20.34 6.03
CA LEU A 409 -17.39 21.03 4.93
C LEU A 409 -18.34 21.96 4.18
N GLU A 410 -19.55 21.50 3.83
CA GLU A 410 -20.59 22.30 3.16
C GLU A 410 -21.06 23.50 4.00
N ARG A 411 -21.04 23.40 5.34
CA ARG A 411 -21.45 24.49 6.25
C ARG A 411 -20.34 25.47 6.57
N GLY A 412 -19.14 25.33 6.02
CA GLY A 412 -18.01 26.24 6.24
C GLY A 412 -17.57 26.38 7.70
N ARG A 413 -17.90 25.45 8.57
CA ARG A 413 -17.53 25.44 10.00
C ARG A 413 -16.35 24.47 10.17
N TRP A 414 -15.17 25.07 10.23
CA TRP A 414 -13.94 24.41 10.71
C TRP A 414 -13.85 24.49 12.22
#